data_ccde842aac0a98039b58fa4a6ba8d409
#
_entry.id   ccde842aac0a98039b58fa4a6ba8d409
#
_cell.length_a   1.000
_cell.length_b   1.000
_cell.length_c   1.000
_cell.angle_alpha   90.00
_cell.angle_beta   90.00
_cell.angle_gamma   90.00
#
_symmetry.space_group_name_H-M   'P 1'
#
loop_
_entity.id
_entity.type
_entity.pdbx_description
1 polymer ?
#
loop_
_entity_poly.entity_id
_entity_poly.type
_entity_poly.pdbx_seq_one_letter_code
_entity_poly.pdbx_strand_id
1 'polypeptide(L)'
;CICISGGNTFYLLQEIKRKNLVEVLLKRIKEGLFYIGESAGAIIMSKNIEYSQMMDDKSIASELKSYAGLNAFDHYVLPHIGEYPFEETAQKIFDTYKDKIKLVPINNSETILVNDSGYTVICESR
;
A
#
# COMPACT_ATOMS: atom_id res chain seq x y z
N CYS A 1 18.40 -3.64 -0.25
CA CYS A 1 17.00 -3.18 -0.24
C CYS A 1 16.05 -4.31 -0.61
N ILE A 2 14.80 -4.15 -0.28
CA ILE A 2 13.70 -5.03 -0.69
C ILE A 2 12.76 -4.23 -1.59
N CYS A 3 12.35 -4.84 -2.70
CA CYS A 3 11.35 -4.24 -3.60
C CYS A 3 10.17 -5.22 -3.71
N ILE A 4 8.99 -4.76 -3.35
CA ILE A 4 7.74 -5.51 -3.52
C ILE A 4 6.88 -4.81 -4.55
N SER A 5 6.67 -5.49 -5.68
CA SER A 5 5.93 -4.96 -6.81
C SER A 5 4.41 -5.10 -6.64
N GLY A 6 3.68 -4.68 -7.66
CA GLY A 6 2.23 -4.76 -7.70
C GLY A 6 1.67 -6.17 -7.85
N GLY A 7 0.37 -6.25 -7.99
CA GLY A 7 -0.42 -7.46 -8.05
C GLY A 7 -1.67 -7.31 -7.21
N ASN A 8 -2.28 -8.41 -6.83
CA ASN A 8 -3.43 -8.37 -5.93
C ASN A 8 -2.97 -8.12 -4.49
N THR A 9 -3.43 -7.03 -3.90
CA THR A 9 -3.03 -6.60 -2.54
C THR A 9 -3.39 -7.63 -1.47
N PHE A 10 -4.56 -8.24 -1.57
CA PHE A 10 -5.03 -9.21 -0.57
C PHE A 10 -4.24 -10.51 -0.65
N TYR A 11 -3.96 -10.98 -1.86
CA TYR A 11 -3.13 -12.16 -2.07
C TYR A 11 -1.69 -11.93 -1.59
N LEU A 12 -1.12 -10.78 -1.88
CA LEU A 12 0.22 -10.42 -1.41
C LEU A 12 0.29 -10.44 0.12
N LEU A 13 -0.67 -9.80 0.79
CA LEU A 13 -0.72 -9.78 2.25
C LEU A 13 -0.89 -11.19 2.83
N GLN A 14 -1.76 -12.01 2.22
CA GLN A 14 -1.95 -13.39 2.61
C GLN A 14 -0.64 -14.17 2.58
N GLU A 15 0.12 -14.05 1.49
CA GLU A 15 1.37 -14.79 1.31
C GLU A 15 2.46 -14.33 2.27
N ILE A 16 2.54 -13.03 2.54
CA ILE A 16 3.47 -12.49 3.53
C ILE A 16 3.15 -13.04 4.93
N LYS A 17 1.88 -13.10 5.29
CA LYS A 17 1.44 -13.67 6.59
C LYS A 17 1.66 -15.17 6.65
N ARG A 18 1.31 -15.89 5.59
CA ARG A 18 1.47 -17.34 5.50
C ARG A 18 2.93 -17.77 5.66
N LYS A 19 3.84 -16.99 5.12
CA LYS A 19 5.29 -17.25 5.21
C LYS A 19 5.95 -16.65 6.45
N ASN A 20 5.17 -16.10 7.37
CA ASN A 20 5.65 -15.46 8.60
C ASN A 20 6.70 -14.36 8.36
N LEU A 21 6.49 -13.55 7.31
CA LEU A 21 7.44 -12.50 6.93
C LEU A 21 7.15 -11.13 7.55
N VAL A 22 5.99 -10.94 8.18
CA VAL A 22 5.59 -9.62 8.71
C VAL A 22 6.61 -9.09 9.71
N GLU A 23 6.93 -9.87 10.74
CA GLU A 23 7.84 -9.43 11.81
C GLU A 23 9.25 -9.20 11.30
N VAL A 24 9.76 -10.09 10.44
CA VAL A 24 11.11 -9.95 9.89
C VAL A 24 11.23 -8.74 8.99
N LEU A 25 10.22 -8.45 8.17
CA LEU A 25 10.20 -7.25 7.32
C LEU A 25 10.19 -5.98 8.17
N LEU A 26 9.30 -5.90 9.16
CA LEU A 26 9.22 -4.73 10.05
C LEU A 26 10.52 -4.52 10.82
N LYS A 27 11.12 -5.59 11.32
CA LYS A 27 12.40 -5.53 12.03
C LYS A 27 13.51 -5.00 11.13
N ARG A 28 13.63 -5.53 9.91
CA ARG A 28 14.65 -5.12 8.96
C ARG A 28 14.49 -3.67 8.49
N ILE A 29 13.26 -3.24 8.25
CA ILE A 29 12.97 -1.85 7.90
C ILE A 29 13.37 -0.92 9.05
N LYS A 30 13.04 -1.29 10.28
CA LYS A 30 13.43 -0.52 11.47
C LYS A 30 14.95 -0.44 11.65
N GLU A 31 15.69 -1.48 11.28
CA GLU A 31 17.15 -1.53 11.29
C GLU A 31 17.82 -0.79 10.13
N GLY A 32 17.04 -0.21 9.22
CA GLY A 32 17.54 0.58 8.11
C GLY A 32 17.49 -0.09 6.74
N LEU A 33 16.83 -1.25 6.60
CA LEU A 33 16.62 -1.85 5.29
C LEU A 33 15.75 -0.93 4.44
N PHE A 34 16.25 -0.60 3.25
CA PHE A 34 15.50 0.23 2.31
C PHE A 34 14.38 -0.59 1.67
N TYR A 35 13.14 -0.13 1.83
CA TYR A 35 11.95 -0.79 1.29
C TYR A 35 11.36 0.04 0.16
N ILE A 36 11.08 -0.60 -0.96
CA ILE A 36 10.39 0.00 -2.10
C ILE A 36 9.10 -0.79 -2.34
N GLY A 37 7.95 -0.14 -2.18
CA GLY A 37 6.65 -0.73 -2.45
C GLY A 37 5.99 -0.09 -3.65
N GLU A 38 5.57 -0.89 -4.61
CA GLU A 38 4.86 -0.44 -5.81
C GLU A 38 3.43 -0.98 -5.78
N SER A 39 2.44 -0.11 -5.91
CA SER A 39 1.01 -0.46 -5.92
C SER A 39 0.62 -1.32 -4.69
N ALA A 40 0.35 -2.61 -4.86
CA ALA A 40 0.04 -3.52 -3.76
C ALA A 40 1.13 -3.51 -2.67
N GLY A 41 2.40 -3.47 -3.08
CA GLY A 41 3.53 -3.38 -2.16
C GLY A 41 3.54 -2.10 -1.31
N ALA A 42 2.96 -1.02 -1.81
CA ALA A 42 2.77 0.20 -1.04
C ALA A 42 1.53 0.12 -0.12
N ILE A 43 0.43 -0.40 -0.62
CA ILE A 43 -0.84 -0.51 0.12
C ILE A 43 -0.68 -1.35 1.38
N ILE A 44 0.05 -2.46 1.33
CA ILE A 44 0.24 -3.36 2.48
C ILE A 44 1.01 -2.72 3.64
N MET A 45 1.68 -1.60 3.43
CA MET A 45 2.38 -0.86 4.48
C MET A 45 1.43 -0.10 5.41
N SER A 46 0.18 0.08 5.03
CA SER A 46 -0.84 0.73 5.85
C SER A 46 -1.30 -0.15 7.01
N LYS A 47 -2.03 0.45 7.93
CA LYS A 47 -2.60 -0.24 9.09
C LYS A 47 -3.65 -1.29 8.68
N ASN A 48 -4.43 -1.01 7.64
CA ASN A 48 -5.50 -1.87 7.17
C ASN A 48 -5.69 -1.68 5.66
N ILE A 49 -5.90 -2.76 4.93
CA ILE A 49 -6.00 -2.72 3.47
C ILE A 49 -7.44 -2.78 2.95
N GLU A 50 -8.45 -2.74 3.83
CA GLU A 50 -9.85 -2.85 3.45
C GLU A 50 -10.28 -1.82 2.41
N TYR A 51 -9.73 -0.60 2.47
CA TYR A 51 -10.04 0.47 1.52
C TYR A 51 -9.71 0.11 0.06
N SER A 52 -8.86 -0.87 -0.18
CA SER A 52 -8.46 -1.27 -1.53
C SER A 52 -9.38 -2.33 -2.17
N GLN A 53 -10.48 -2.71 -1.52
CA GLN A 53 -11.41 -3.74 -2.03
C GLN A 53 -12.03 -3.40 -3.39
N MET A 54 -12.18 -2.14 -3.69
CA MET A 54 -12.72 -1.71 -4.99
C MET A 54 -11.69 -1.88 -6.12
N MET A 55 -10.42 -1.96 -5.78
CA MET A 55 -9.30 -2.04 -6.73
C MET A 55 -8.87 -3.48 -6.99
N ASP A 56 -8.89 -4.31 -5.95
CA ASP A 56 -8.43 -5.69 -5.99
C ASP A 56 -9.50 -6.66 -5.48
N ASP A 57 -9.59 -7.82 -6.11
CA ASP A 57 -10.51 -8.87 -5.70
C ASP A 57 -9.97 -9.62 -4.46
N LYS A 58 -10.61 -9.40 -3.33
CA LYS A 58 -10.24 -10.04 -2.06
C LYS A 58 -10.53 -11.55 -2.03
N SER A 59 -11.43 -12.04 -2.89
CA SER A 59 -11.81 -13.47 -2.91
C SER A 59 -10.65 -14.38 -3.30
N ILE A 60 -9.64 -13.86 -4.00
CA ILE A 60 -8.43 -14.60 -4.37
C ILE A 60 -7.63 -15.00 -3.12
N ALA A 61 -7.71 -14.23 -2.05
CA ALA A 61 -7.01 -14.47 -0.79
C ALA A 61 -7.91 -15.22 0.19
N SER A 62 -8.28 -16.45 -0.14
CA SER A 62 -9.25 -17.25 0.61
C SER A 62 -8.80 -17.60 2.03
N GLU A 63 -7.49 -17.59 2.30
CA GLU A 63 -6.91 -17.90 3.62
C GLU A 63 -6.62 -16.64 4.45
N LEU A 64 -6.85 -15.45 3.89
CA LEU A 64 -6.63 -14.19 4.60
C LEU A 64 -7.77 -13.93 5.59
N LYS A 65 -7.46 -14.00 6.88
CA LYS A 65 -8.45 -13.87 7.96
C LYS A 65 -8.61 -12.45 8.49
N SER A 66 -7.67 -11.57 8.20
CA SER A 66 -7.66 -10.18 8.68
C SER A 66 -7.05 -9.28 7.61
N TYR A 67 -7.60 -8.08 7.46
CA TYR A 67 -7.09 -7.07 6.54
C TYR A 67 -6.08 -6.13 7.20
N ALA A 68 -5.61 -6.45 8.40
CA ALA A 68 -4.55 -5.71 9.05
C ALA A 68 -3.28 -5.77 8.19
N GLY A 69 -2.78 -4.62 7.76
CA GLY A 69 -1.54 -4.49 7.00
C GLY A 69 -0.31 -4.54 7.92
N LEU A 70 0.85 -4.22 7.37
CA LEU A 70 2.10 -4.23 8.13
C LEU A 70 2.20 -3.06 9.12
N ASN A 71 1.41 -2.01 8.92
CA ASN A 71 1.41 -0.82 9.77
C ASN A 71 2.79 -0.16 9.91
N ALA A 72 3.53 -0.16 8.81
CA ALA A 72 4.85 0.48 8.74
C ALA A 72 4.77 1.95 8.34
N PHE A 73 3.62 2.40 7.85
CA PHE A 73 3.35 3.78 7.45
C PHE A 73 2.05 4.25 8.12
N ASP A 74 2.07 5.45 8.68
CA ASP A 74 0.92 6.02 9.43
C ASP A 74 -0.20 6.54 8.53
N HIS A 75 -0.05 6.44 7.23
CA HIS A 75 -1.03 6.88 6.25
C HIS A 75 -1.41 5.72 5.32
N TYR A 76 -2.40 5.96 4.46
CA TYR A 76 -2.94 4.97 3.54
C TYR A 76 -2.64 5.40 2.11
N VAL A 77 -1.77 4.66 1.44
CA VAL A 77 -1.40 4.97 0.06
C VAL A 77 -2.55 4.63 -0.88
N LEU A 78 -2.96 5.58 -1.69
CA LEU A 78 -3.92 5.37 -2.77
C LEU A 78 -3.20 5.56 -4.11
N PRO A 79 -2.70 4.49 -4.72
CA PRO A 79 -2.00 4.59 -6.00
C PRO A 79 -2.97 4.76 -7.17
N HIS A 80 -2.43 5.12 -8.31
CA HIS A 80 -3.14 5.18 -9.60
C HIS A 80 -4.25 6.23 -9.69
N ILE A 81 -4.21 7.28 -8.87
CA ILE A 81 -5.20 8.36 -8.97
C ILE A 81 -5.11 9.02 -10.35
N GLY A 82 -6.25 9.11 -11.05
CA GLY A 82 -6.31 9.68 -12.39
C GLY A 82 -5.67 8.83 -13.49
N GLU A 83 -5.31 7.57 -13.23
CA GLU A 83 -4.56 6.73 -14.16
C GLU A 83 -5.38 5.53 -14.66
N TYR A 84 -5.43 5.36 -15.98
CA TYR A 84 -6.05 4.19 -16.61
C TYR A 84 -5.33 2.89 -16.19
N PRO A 85 -6.02 1.79 -15.91
CA PRO A 85 -7.48 1.59 -15.95
C PRO A 85 -8.18 1.86 -14.61
N PHE A 86 -7.50 2.45 -13.63
CA PHE A 86 -8.00 2.61 -12.26
C PHE A 86 -8.63 3.97 -11.96
N GLU A 87 -8.80 4.84 -12.96
CA GLU A 87 -9.31 6.21 -12.78
C GLU A 87 -10.58 6.27 -11.93
N GLU A 88 -11.62 5.56 -12.34
CA GLU A 88 -12.90 5.59 -11.64
C GLU A 88 -12.80 4.92 -10.26
N THR A 89 -12.10 3.80 -10.19
CA THR A 89 -11.95 3.01 -8.96
C THR A 89 -11.18 3.79 -7.90
N ALA A 90 -10.06 4.39 -8.28
CA ALA A 90 -9.27 5.21 -7.36
C ALA A 90 -10.06 6.44 -6.89
N GLN A 91 -10.81 7.07 -7.78
CA GLN A 91 -11.65 8.21 -7.42
C GLN A 91 -12.76 7.81 -6.44
N LYS A 92 -13.39 6.67 -6.64
CA LYS A 92 -14.40 6.14 -5.71
C LYS A 92 -13.82 5.86 -4.34
N ILE A 93 -12.64 5.27 -4.27
CA ILE A 93 -11.94 5.04 -3.00
C ILE A 93 -11.66 6.37 -2.32
N PHE A 94 -11.12 7.33 -3.04
CA PHE A 94 -10.85 8.66 -2.52
C PHE A 94 -12.11 9.30 -1.93
N ASP A 95 -13.20 9.34 -2.69
CA ASP A 95 -14.45 9.95 -2.27
C ASP A 95 -15.06 9.25 -1.05
N THR A 96 -14.91 7.93 -0.96
CA THR A 96 -15.46 7.13 0.13
C THR A 96 -14.67 7.29 1.43
N TYR A 97 -13.35 7.36 1.35
CA TYR A 97 -12.47 7.25 2.52
C TYR A 97 -11.73 8.53 2.92
N LYS A 98 -11.76 9.59 2.11
CA LYS A 98 -10.98 10.83 2.36
C LYS A 98 -11.21 11.45 3.74
N ASP A 99 -12.41 11.30 4.30
CA ASP A 99 -12.76 11.83 5.61
C ASP A 99 -12.71 10.78 6.72
N LYS A 100 -12.37 9.54 6.41
CA LYS A 100 -12.35 8.41 7.34
C LYS A 100 -10.96 7.95 7.71
N ILE A 101 -10.04 8.01 6.76
CA ILE A 101 -8.65 7.59 6.93
C ILE A 101 -7.71 8.62 6.27
N LYS A 102 -6.45 8.60 6.68
CA LYS A 102 -5.43 9.52 6.15
C LYS A 102 -4.91 9.03 4.80
N LEU A 103 -5.69 9.22 3.74
CA LEU A 103 -5.28 8.85 2.39
C LEU A 103 -4.20 9.76 1.85
N VAL A 104 -3.22 9.17 1.16
CA VAL A 104 -2.22 9.88 0.35
C VAL A 104 -2.39 9.42 -1.09
N PRO A 105 -3.18 10.14 -1.89
CA PRO A 105 -3.35 9.79 -3.31
C PRO A 105 -2.11 10.15 -4.10
N ILE A 106 -1.67 9.23 -4.95
CA ILE A 106 -0.56 9.44 -5.87
C ILE A 106 -0.89 8.89 -7.25
N ASN A 107 -0.37 9.54 -8.28
CA ASN A 107 -0.43 9.05 -9.65
C ASN A 107 0.82 8.22 -9.97
N ASN A 108 0.94 7.74 -11.21
CA ASN A 108 2.04 6.85 -11.61
C ASN A 108 3.41 7.57 -11.75
N SER A 109 3.43 8.89 -11.69
CA SER A 109 4.67 9.70 -11.74
C SER A 109 5.11 10.19 -10.35
N GLU A 110 4.39 9.83 -9.31
CA GLU A 110 4.63 10.28 -7.95
C GLU A 110 5.13 9.15 -7.06
N THR A 111 5.96 9.48 -6.11
CA THR A 111 6.52 8.57 -5.11
C THR A 111 6.39 9.18 -3.72
N ILE A 112 6.03 8.37 -2.74
CA ILE A 112 6.02 8.77 -1.34
C ILE A 112 7.35 8.35 -0.73
N LEU A 113 8.13 9.33 -0.29
CA LEU A 113 9.36 9.10 0.45
C LEU A 113 9.07 9.22 1.95
N VAL A 114 9.27 8.12 2.68
CA VAL A 114 9.02 8.06 4.12
C VAL A 114 10.33 7.98 4.88
N ASN A 115 10.46 8.78 5.93
CA ASN A 115 11.59 8.75 6.86
C ASN A 115 11.11 9.01 8.30
N ASP A 116 12.02 9.09 9.24
CA ASP A 116 11.68 9.28 10.66
C ASP A 116 10.96 10.62 10.95
N SER A 117 11.10 11.61 10.07
CA SER A 117 10.46 12.92 10.23
C SER A 117 9.06 12.99 9.63
N GLY A 118 8.62 11.98 8.88
CA GLY A 118 7.33 11.95 8.20
C GLY A 118 7.45 11.51 6.75
N TYR A 119 6.66 12.10 5.87
CA TYR A 119 6.71 11.75 4.45
C TYR A 119 6.66 12.97 3.54
N THR A 120 7.12 12.79 2.32
CA THR A 120 7.07 13.79 1.25
C THR A 120 6.63 13.10 -0.04
N VAL A 121 5.76 13.73 -0.81
CA VAL A 121 5.41 13.25 -2.15
C VAL A 121 6.35 13.89 -3.16
N ILE A 122 7.03 13.06 -3.93
CA ILE A 122 7.98 13.49 -4.95
C ILE A 122 7.39 13.17 -6.32
N CYS A 123 7.39 14.15 -7.22
CA CYS A 123 6.96 13.95 -8.59
C CYS A 123 8.18 13.81 -9.49
N GLU A 124 8.14 12.83 -10.41
CA GLU A 124 9.17 12.69 -11.42
C GLU A 124 9.12 13.91 -12.35
N SER A 125 10.20 14.66 -12.42
CA SER A 125 10.32 15.77 -13.37
C SER A 125 10.86 15.25 -14.70
N ARG A 126 10.11 15.52 -15.75
CA ARG A 126 10.54 15.22 -17.12
C ARG A 126 11.05 16.46 -17.81
#